data_fd2a6358939137a331584f12832b92af
#
_entry.id   fd2a6358939137a331584f12832b92af
#
_cell.length_a   1.000
_cell.length_b   1.000
_cell.length_c   1.000
_cell.angle_alpha   90.00
_cell.angle_beta   90.00
_cell.angle_gamma   90.00
#
_symmetry.space_group_name_H-M   'P 1'
#
loop_
_entity.id
_entity.type
_entity.pdbx_description
1 polymer ?
#
loop_
_entity_poly.entity_id
_entity_poly.type
_entity_poly.pdbx_seq_one_letter_code
_entity_poly.pdbx_strand_id
1 'polypeptide(L)'
;MVVGTQKGRDTESNIRRGFGMPHPEGYRKAARAFELAERLHLPLLTLIDTPGAHPGPESEQRGIAEAIAASITRMTELKTPIVTVVTGEGGSGGALAIAVGDR
;
A
#
# COMPACT_ATOMS: atom_id res chain seq x y z
N MET A 1 8.90 -5.99 -9.58
CA MET A 1 7.63 -6.08 -8.81
C MET A 1 7.03 -4.69 -8.69
N VAL A 2 5.78 -4.54 -9.07
CA VAL A 2 5.08 -3.25 -8.97
C VAL A 2 3.86 -3.41 -8.06
N VAL A 3 3.74 -2.55 -7.07
CA VAL A 3 2.62 -2.51 -6.12
C VAL A 3 2.10 -1.08 -6.07
N GLY A 4 0.79 -0.90 -6.13
CA GLY A 4 0.25 0.45 -6.09
C GLY A 4 -1.19 0.50 -5.63
N THR A 5 -1.60 1.69 -5.20
CA THR A 5 -2.99 2.03 -4.98
C THR A 5 -3.62 2.50 -6.28
N GLN A 6 -4.93 2.37 -6.39
CA GLN A 6 -5.63 2.80 -7.60
C GLN A 6 -6.97 3.42 -7.27
N LYS A 7 -7.14 4.66 -7.71
CA LYS A 7 -8.44 5.34 -7.74
C LYS A 7 -9.20 5.01 -9.01
N GLY A 8 -10.48 5.33 -9.02
CA GLY A 8 -11.28 5.30 -10.23
C GLY A 8 -11.11 6.55 -11.10
N ARG A 9 -11.74 6.56 -12.26
CA ARG A 9 -11.74 7.68 -13.20
C ARG A 9 -13.04 8.47 -13.20
N ASP A 10 -14.09 7.92 -12.62
CA ASP A 10 -15.42 8.50 -12.49
C ASP A 10 -16.05 8.08 -11.16
N THR A 11 -17.26 8.56 -10.88
CA THR A 11 -17.95 8.24 -9.61
C THR A 11 -18.16 6.73 -9.44
N GLU A 12 -18.60 6.04 -10.48
CA GLU A 12 -18.86 4.60 -10.40
C GLU A 12 -17.58 3.80 -10.12
N SER A 13 -16.51 4.05 -10.85
CA SER A 13 -15.24 3.35 -10.65
C SER A 13 -14.57 3.73 -9.33
N ASN A 14 -14.73 4.96 -8.86
CA ASN A 14 -14.25 5.36 -7.53
C ASN A 14 -14.95 4.58 -6.42
N ILE A 15 -16.26 4.39 -6.53
CA ILE A 15 -17.02 3.58 -5.56
C ILE A 15 -16.51 2.14 -5.57
N ARG A 16 -16.33 1.53 -6.73
CA ARG A 16 -15.81 0.17 -6.85
C ARG A 16 -14.44 0.00 -6.24
N ARG A 17 -13.59 1.03 -6.35
CA ARG A 17 -12.20 1.01 -5.85
C ARG A 17 -12.06 1.60 -4.46
N GLY A 18 -13.17 1.85 -3.76
CA GLY A 18 -13.16 2.44 -2.43
C GLY A 18 -12.40 3.76 -2.37
N PHE A 19 -12.50 4.59 -3.43
CA PHE A 19 -11.82 5.88 -3.55
C PHE A 19 -10.28 5.79 -3.39
N GLY A 20 -9.72 4.65 -3.70
CA GLY A 20 -8.29 4.41 -3.54
C GLY A 20 -7.83 4.18 -2.10
N MET A 21 -8.77 3.88 -1.20
CA MET A 21 -8.47 3.62 0.21
C MET A 21 -8.37 2.11 0.46
N PRO A 22 -7.14 1.56 0.63
CA PRO A 22 -7.01 0.13 0.84
C PRO A 22 -7.59 -0.33 2.18
N HIS A 23 -8.19 -1.50 2.17
CA HIS A 23 -8.59 -2.24 3.37
C HIS A 23 -7.38 -2.99 3.95
N PRO A 24 -7.48 -3.52 5.20
CA PRO A 24 -6.38 -4.27 5.80
C PRO A 24 -5.84 -5.40 4.92
N GLU A 25 -6.73 -6.09 4.21
CA GLU A 25 -6.37 -7.18 3.30
C GLU A 25 -5.50 -6.70 2.13
N GLY A 26 -5.70 -5.46 1.69
CA GLY A 26 -4.88 -4.83 0.65
C GLY A 26 -3.43 -4.66 1.08
N TYR A 27 -3.21 -4.19 2.31
CA TYR A 27 -1.87 -4.05 2.86
C TYR A 27 -1.20 -5.41 3.10
N ARG A 28 -1.96 -6.40 3.55
CA ARG A 28 -1.44 -7.77 3.71
C ARG A 28 -1.08 -8.39 2.36
N LYS A 29 -1.86 -8.11 1.32
CA LYS A 29 -1.54 -8.52 -0.05
C LYS A 29 -0.25 -7.85 -0.53
N ALA A 30 -0.10 -6.56 -0.27
CA ALA A 30 1.12 -5.82 -0.60
C ALA A 30 2.34 -6.44 0.11
N ALA A 31 2.23 -6.74 1.40
CA ALA A 31 3.30 -7.37 2.16
C ALA A 31 3.74 -8.70 1.56
N ARG A 32 2.80 -9.52 1.09
CA ARG A 32 3.14 -10.77 0.39
C ARG A 32 3.89 -10.51 -0.93
N ALA A 33 3.52 -9.44 -1.64
CA ALA A 33 4.23 -9.06 -2.86
C ALA A 33 5.65 -8.58 -2.56
N PHE A 34 5.84 -7.85 -1.46
CA PHE A 34 7.18 -7.42 -1.01
C PHE A 34 8.07 -8.62 -0.71
N GLU A 35 7.56 -9.59 0.02
CA GLU A 35 8.29 -10.82 0.33
C GLU A 35 8.65 -11.61 -0.93
N LEU A 36 7.74 -11.65 -1.88
CA LEU A 36 7.99 -12.33 -3.16
C LEU A 36 9.07 -11.60 -3.96
N ALA A 37 9.05 -10.27 -4.00
CA ALA A 37 10.09 -9.49 -4.67
C ALA A 37 11.47 -9.77 -4.07
N GLU A 38 11.58 -9.79 -2.74
CA GLU A 38 12.83 -10.10 -2.06
C GLU A 38 13.32 -11.52 -2.39
N ARG A 39 12.41 -12.49 -2.33
CA ARG A 39 12.74 -13.88 -2.61
C ARG A 39 13.22 -14.11 -4.04
N LEU A 40 12.66 -13.38 -4.99
CA LEU A 40 13.01 -13.46 -6.41
C LEU A 40 14.14 -12.50 -6.80
N HIS A 41 14.71 -11.77 -5.85
CA HIS A 41 15.74 -10.75 -6.10
C HIS A 41 15.29 -9.69 -7.11
N LEU A 42 14.03 -9.26 -7.04
CA LEU A 42 13.47 -8.22 -7.90
C LEU A 42 13.45 -6.87 -7.17
N PRO A 43 13.77 -5.77 -7.87
CA PRO A 43 13.47 -4.45 -7.34
C PRO A 43 11.97 -4.27 -7.13
N LEU A 44 11.59 -3.46 -6.15
CA LEU A 44 10.22 -3.11 -5.85
C LEU A 44 9.96 -1.66 -6.27
N LEU A 45 8.90 -1.45 -7.04
CA LEU A 45 8.39 -0.13 -7.37
C LEU A 45 7.02 0.02 -6.73
N THR A 46 6.83 1.05 -5.89
CA THR A 46 5.51 1.36 -5.35
C THR A 46 4.97 2.65 -5.94
N LEU A 47 3.68 2.63 -6.32
CA LEU A 47 2.98 3.76 -6.91
C LEU A 47 1.85 4.18 -5.98
N ILE A 48 1.89 5.42 -5.52
CA ILE A 48 0.99 5.90 -4.48
C ILE A 48 0.03 6.94 -5.02
N ASP A 49 -1.26 6.64 -4.91
CA ASP A 49 -2.35 7.58 -5.13
C ASP A 49 -3.52 7.20 -4.23
N THR A 50 -3.48 7.67 -2.99
CA THR A 50 -4.50 7.36 -1.98
C THR A 50 -4.67 8.51 -0.99
N PRO A 51 -5.90 8.81 -0.56
CA PRO A 51 -6.14 9.74 0.55
C PRO A 51 -5.78 9.14 1.91
N GLY A 52 -5.62 7.82 2.00
CA GLY A 52 -5.33 7.09 3.22
C GLY A 52 -5.89 5.68 3.21
N ALA A 53 -5.75 4.98 4.32
CA ALA A 53 -6.36 3.68 4.52
C ALA A 53 -7.87 3.81 4.74
N HIS A 54 -8.62 2.75 4.46
CA HIS A 54 -10.07 2.72 4.65
C HIS A 54 -10.43 2.91 6.14
N PRO A 55 -11.25 3.91 6.50
CA PRO A 55 -11.49 4.30 7.90
C PRO A 55 -12.69 3.62 8.57
N GLY A 56 -13.37 2.70 7.92
CA GLY A 56 -14.60 2.09 8.43
C GLY A 56 -14.40 1.20 9.65
N PRO A 57 -15.47 0.96 10.44
CA PRO A 57 -15.40 0.09 11.61
C PRO A 57 -14.92 -1.33 11.31
N GLU A 58 -15.31 -1.87 10.17
CA GLU A 58 -14.87 -3.19 9.73
C GLU A 58 -13.36 -3.23 9.46
N SER A 59 -12.77 -2.13 9.01
CA SER A 59 -11.32 -2.03 8.86
C SER A 59 -10.61 -2.03 10.20
N GLU A 60 -11.15 -1.36 11.20
CA GLU A 60 -10.63 -1.40 12.57
C GLU A 60 -10.70 -2.81 13.15
N GLN A 61 -11.83 -3.49 12.98
CA GLN A 61 -12.02 -4.86 13.46
C GLN A 61 -11.05 -5.84 12.80
N ARG A 62 -10.69 -5.61 11.55
CA ARG A 62 -9.76 -6.45 10.80
C ARG A 62 -8.31 -6.00 10.92
N GLY A 63 -8.02 -5.04 11.79
CA GLY A 63 -6.66 -4.65 12.15
C GLY A 63 -5.96 -3.75 11.14
N ILE A 64 -6.62 -2.66 10.71
CA ILE A 64 -6.02 -1.72 9.74
C ILE A 64 -4.71 -1.11 10.27
N ALA A 65 -4.67 -0.69 11.52
CA ALA A 65 -3.47 -0.09 12.10
C ALA A 65 -2.31 -1.09 12.17
N GLU A 66 -2.60 -2.33 12.57
CA GLU A 66 -1.62 -3.41 12.60
C GLU A 66 -1.10 -3.74 11.19
N ALA A 67 -2.00 -3.81 10.20
CA ALA A 67 -1.61 -4.09 8.83
C ALA A 67 -0.69 -3.00 8.27
N ILE A 68 -0.97 -1.74 8.56
CA ILE A 68 -0.12 -0.61 8.18
C ILE A 68 1.25 -0.71 8.87
N ALA A 69 1.28 -0.91 10.17
CA ALA A 69 2.52 -1.02 10.94
C ALA A 69 3.37 -2.19 10.46
N ALA A 70 2.76 -3.35 10.22
CA ALA A 70 3.45 -4.52 9.71
C ALA A 70 4.04 -4.28 8.31
N SER A 71 3.31 -3.57 7.45
CA SER A 71 3.79 -3.21 6.11
C SER A 71 5.01 -2.30 6.18
N ILE A 72 4.97 -1.26 7.03
CA ILE A 72 6.11 -0.35 7.25
C ILE A 72 7.33 -1.14 7.74
N THR A 73 7.15 -1.98 8.75
CA THR A 73 8.22 -2.81 9.30
C THR A 73 8.81 -3.71 8.22
N ARG A 74 7.95 -4.36 7.44
CA ARG A 74 8.40 -5.24 6.35
C ARG A 74 9.24 -4.49 5.32
N MET A 75 8.80 -3.30 4.89
CA MET A 75 9.54 -2.51 3.92
C MET A 75 10.91 -2.07 4.45
N THR A 76 11.03 -1.74 5.74
CA THR A 76 12.32 -1.37 6.32
C THR A 76 13.32 -2.53 6.37
N GLU A 77 12.82 -3.76 6.38
CA GLU A 77 13.65 -4.97 6.48
C GLU A 77 13.98 -5.59 5.10
N LEU A 78 13.31 -5.16 4.04
CA LEU A 78 13.52 -5.73 2.71
C LEU A 78 14.95 -5.51 2.21
N LYS A 79 15.56 -6.57 1.69
CA LYS A 79 16.91 -6.56 1.13
C LYS A 79 16.92 -6.39 -0.39
N THR A 80 15.91 -5.76 -0.95
CA THR A 80 15.81 -5.44 -2.37
C THR A 80 15.66 -3.93 -2.55
N PRO A 81 16.14 -3.35 -3.65
CA PRO A 81 15.96 -1.92 -3.88
C PRO A 81 14.48 -1.56 -3.99
N ILE A 82 14.10 -0.46 -3.34
CA ILE A 82 12.73 0.03 -3.34
C ILE A 82 12.71 1.45 -3.85
N VAL A 83 11.93 1.69 -4.91
CA VAL A 83 11.64 3.03 -5.43
C VAL A 83 10.17 3.32 -5.21
N THR A 84 9.87 4.44 -4.59
CA THR A 84 8.51 4.89 -4.29
C THR A 84 8.19 6.15 -5.09
N VAL A 85 7.07 6.15 -5.79
CA VAL A 85 6.60 7.30 -6.55
C VAL A 85 5.19 7.68 -6.11
N VAL A 86 5.02 8.91 -5.66
CA VAL A 86 3.69 9.47 -5.40
C VAL A 86 3.16 10.02 -6.72
N THR A 87 2.19 9.32 -7.30
CA THR A 87 1.61 9.65 -8.61
C THR A 87 0.42 10.58 -8.53
N GLY A 88 -0.11 10.75 -7.34
CA GLY A 88 -1.25 11.63 -7.09
C GLY A 88 -1.26 12.04 -5.62
N GLU A 89 -2.19 11.51 -4.85
CA GLU A 89 -2.34 11.83 -3.43
C GLU A 89 -1.52 10.86 -2.57
N GLY A 90 -0.79 11.39 -1.58
CA GLY A 90 0.00 10.61 -0.64
C GLY A 90 -0.49 10.81 0.78
N GLY A 91 -1.68 10.34 1.11
CA GLY A 91 -2.36 10.63 2.37
C GLY A 91 -2.05 9.67 3.50
N SER A 92 -1.61 10.23 4.64
CA SER A 92 -1.62 9.60 5.95
C SER A 92 -0.80 8.29 6.04
N GLY A 93 -1.05 7.50 7.08
CA GLY A 93 -0.42 6.19 7.28
C GLY A 93 -0.71 5.19 6.17
N GLY A 94 -1.85 5.35 5.50
CA GLY A 94 -2.22 4.48 4.37
C GLY A 94 -1.27 4.60 3.18
N ALA A 95 -0.81 5.81 2.87
CA ALA A 95 0.22 6.02 1.87
C ALA A 95 1.59 5.54 2.39
N LEU A 96 1.91 5.89 3.63
CA LEU A 96 3.19 5.53 4.24
C LEU A 96 3.41 4.01 4.28
N ALA A 97 2.35 3.24 4.44
CA ALA A 97 2.42 1.77 4.51
C ALA A 97 3.06 1.11 3.28
N ILE A 98 3.11 1.80 2.14
CA ILE A 98 3.80 1.32 0.94
C ILE A 98 4.82 2.34 0.42
N ALA A 99 5.22 3.30 1.25
CA ALA A 99 6.07 4.41 0.85
C ALA A 99 7.46 4.41 1.50
N VAL A 100 7.84 3.35 2.20
CA VAL A 100 9.15 3.28 2.86
C VAL A 100 10.17 2.74 1.87
N GLY A 101 10.66 3.63 1.01
CA GLY A 101 11.59 3.28 -0.06
C GLY A 101 12.99 3.82 0.18
N ASP A 102 13.93 3.37 -0.64
CA ASP A 102 15.29 3.89 -0.69
C ASP A 102 15.34 5.24 -1.42
N ARG A 103 14.41 5.40 -2.36
CA ARG A 103 14.21 6.61 -3.15
C ARG A 103 12.73 6.92 -3.24
#